data_c97ef58f8a4f3a220afc7563ad41bb7e
#
_entry.id   c97ef58f8a4f3a220afc7563ad41bb7e
#
_cell.length_a   1.000
_cell.length_b   1.000
_cell.length_c   1.000
_cell.angle_alpha   90.00
_cell.angle_beta   90.00
_cell.angle_gamma   90.00
#
_symmetry.space_group_name_H-M   'P 1'
#
loop_
_entity.id
_entity.type
_entity.pdbx_description
1 polymer ?
#
loop_
_entity_poly.entity_id
_entity_poly.type
_entity_poly.pdbx_seq_one_letter_code
_entity_poly.pdbx_strand_id
1 'polypeptide(L)'
;MGTPKEAYLRLSEDVRRKIEETAVALYAQHPYNAVTARLICRTLKINSATLYRWFDSKDDLYIYLMKTLLDRETFPENLVWDMDDFIVQKIRTGECYTDNERKFLVSWQHIPENVLAKMVFEGVLFDDAPIRYNLLRMQQAGEVRSDLNIDLTVYIYSTLSYNIQRFINKQGIEDPEEVKNIQHFVYYDLLRLGIKGQYAENENEKSVGD
;
A
#
# COMPACT_ATOMS: atom_id res chain seq x y z
N MET A 1 12.91 12.61 -2.41
CA MET A 1 12.91 11.32 -1.73
C MET A 1 12.40 11.54 -0.32
N GLY A 2 11.34 10.81 0.09
CA GLY A 2 10.82 10.83 1.47
C GLY A 2 11.81 10.27 2.50
N THR A 3 13.08 10.44 2.22
CA THR A 3 14.19 9.94 3.06
C THR A 3 14.54 11.02 4.07
N PRO A 4 14.56 10.68 5.36
CA PRO A 4 15.01 11.61 6.40
C PRO A 4 16.49 11.95 6.18
N LYS A 5 16.85 13.20 6.50
CA LYS A 5 18.22 13.66 6.42
C LYS A 5 19.08 13.03 7.54
N GLU A 6 20.37 13.00 7.33
CA GLU A 6 21.34 12.42 8.27
C GLU A 6 21.18 12.97 9.70
N ALA A 7 20.82 14.25 9.83
CA ALA A 7 20.58 14.88 11.13
C ALA A 7 19.42 14.25 11.91
N TYR A 8 18.42 13.70 11.23
CA TYR A 8 17.34 12.94 11.86
C TYR A 8 17.79 11.53 12.23
N LEU A 9 18.51 10.87 11.34
CA LEU A 9 19.01 9.52 11.56
C LEU A 9 20.00 9.41 12.72
N ARG A 10 20.68 10.52 13.07
CA ARG A 10 21.59 10.62 14.25
C ARG A 10 20.85 10.76 15.58
N LEU A 11 19.55 11.00 15.58
CA LEU A 11 18.77 11.02 16.83
C LEU A 11 18.71 9.60 17.42
N SER A 12 18.62 9.50 18.75
CA SER A 12 18.40 8.21 19.40
C SER A 12 17.05 7.62 18.95
N GLU A 13 16.96 6.31 18.97
CA GLU A 13 15.75 5.59 18.58
C GLU A 13 14.52 6.04 19.38
N ASP A 14 14.64 6.22 20.69
CA ASP A 14 13.56 6.70 21.54
C ASP A 14 13.05 8.09 21.15
N VAL A 15 13.98 8.99 20.76
CA VAL A 15 13.59 10.33 20.29
C VAL A 15 12.90 10.25 18.95
N ARG A 16 13.40 9.45 17.99
CA ARG A 16 12.75 9.24 16.69
C ARG A 16 11.36 8.65 16.86
N ARG A 17 11.23 7.58 17.64
CA ARG A 17 9.95 6.94 17.93
C ARG A 17 8.91 7.94 18.48
N LYS A 18 9.30 8.77 19.44
CA LYS A 18 8.41 9.79 20.01
C LYS A 18 7.97 10.84 18.97
N ILE A 19 8.87 11.24 18.08
CA ILE A 19 8.55 12.14 16.95
C ILE A 19 7.57 11.47 16.01
N GLU A 20 7.81 10.24 15.64
CA GLU A 20 6.97 9.44 14.73
C GLU A 20 5.58 9.23 15.30
N GLU A 21 5.46 8.73 16.53
CA GLU A 21 4.17 8.54 17.21
C GLU A 21 3.36 9.85 17.31
N THR A 22 4.04 10.96 17.65
CA THR A 22 3.40 12.27 17.75
C THR A 22 2.91 12.77 16.39
N ALA A 23 3.72 12.62 15.34
CA ALA A 23 3.36 13.05 14.00
C ALA A 23 2.26 12.15 13.38
N VAL A 24 2.32 10.84 13.60
CA VAL A 24 1.27 9.89 13.19
C VAL A 24 -0.06 10.26 13.86
N ALA A 25 -0.07 10.50 15.18
CA ALA A 25 -1.28 10.92 15.88
C ALA A 25 -1.85 12.23 15.34
N LEU A 26 -1.00 13.16 14.95
CA LEU A 26 -1.42 14.43 14.35
C LEU A 26 -2.13 14.24 13.01
N TYR A 27 -1.55 13.44 12.11
CA TYR A 27 -2.16 13.12 10.81
C TYR A 27 -3.39 12.19 10.93
N ALA A 28 -3.47 11.37 11.99
CA ALA A 28 -4.65 10.55 12.26
C ALA A 28 -5.86 11.37 12.73
N GLN A 29 -5.62 12.54 13.34
CA GLN A 29 -6.67 13.41 13.90
C GLN A 29 -7.08 14.55 12.98
N HIS A 30 -6.29 14.86 11.96
CA HIS A 30 -6.52 16.00 11.07
C HIS A 30 -6.34 15.61 9.60
N PRO A 31 -7.17 16.16 8.69
CA PRO A 31 -6.95 16.00 7.26
C PRO A 31 -5.54 16.49 6.87
N TYR A 32 -4.93 15.83 5.90
CA TYR A 32 -3.57 16.12 5.44
C TYR A 32 -3.31 17.63 5.20
N ASN A 33 -4.26 18.33 4.55
CA ASN A 33 -4.12 19.74 4.23
C ASN A 33 -4.18 20.66 5.47
N ALA A 34 -4.81 20.23 6.55
CA ALA A 34 -4.86 20.96 7.81
C ALA A 34 -3.55 20.80 8.63
N VAL A 35 -2.77 19.74 8.36
CA VAL A 35 -1.48 19.54 9.01
C VAL A 35 -0.43 20.39 8.30
N THR A 36 -0.04 21.50 8.93
CA THR A 36 0.99 22.42 8.44
C THR A 36 2.32 22.18 9.13
N ALA A 37 3.43 22.57 8.50
CA ALA A 37 4.76 22.53 9.15
C ALA A 37 4.77 23.28 10.50
N ARG A 38 4.04 24.40 10.61
CA ARG A 38 3.87 25.15 11.87
C ARG A 38 3.14 24.34 12.93
N LEU A 39 2.09 23.60 12.55
CA LEU A 39 1.37 22.73 13.48
C LEU A 39 2.25 21.58 13.96
N ILE A 40 2.98 20.93 13.06
CA ILE A 40 3.96 19.87 13.38
C ILE A 40 4.99 20.40 14.37
N CYS A 41 5.62 21.54 14.07
CA CYS A 41 6.64 22.14 14.95
C CYS A 41 6.10 22.45 16.35
N ARG A 42 4.88 23.00 16.43
CA ARG A 42 4.23 23.31 17.71
C ARG A 42 3.96 22.04 18.51
N THR A 43 3.45 21.00 17.87
CA THR A 43 3.12 19.73 18.54
C THR A 43 4.37 19.01 19.03
N LEU A 44 5.42 18.98 18.21
CA LEU A 44 6.71 18.37 18.54
C LEU A 44 7.56 19.27 19.47
N LYS A 45 7.14 20.51 19.75
CA LYS A 45 7.89 21.51 20.52
C LYS A 45 9.29 21.78 19.95
N ILE A 46 9.39 21.86 18.63
CA ILE A 46 10.62 22.20 17.90
C ILE A 46 10.41 23.47 17.08
N ASN A 47 11.50 24.08 16.63
CA ASN A 47 11.43 25.19 15.67
C ASN A 47 11.43 24.67 14.23
N SER A 48 11.04 25.53 13.29
CA SER A 48 10.96 25.18 11.86
C SER A 48 12.35 24.81 11.28
N ALA A 49 13.41 25.47 11.72
CA ALA A 49 14.76 25.14 11.26
C ALA A 49 15.14 23.70 11.62
N THR A 50 14.72 23.22 12.79
CA THR A 50 14.91 21.82 13.20
C THR A 50 14.14 20.87 12.31
N LEU A 51 12.86 21.14 12.00
CA LEU A 51 12.07 20.30 11.10
C LEU A 51 12.72 20.22 9.72
N TYR A 52 13.11 21.35 9.13
CA TYR A 52 13.72 21.37 7.80
C TYR A 52 15.17 20.85 7.76
N ARG A 53 15.82 20.76 8.91
CA ARG A 53 17.09 20.03 9.04
C ARG A 53 16.89 18.52 8.98
N TRP A 54 15.69 18.02 9.31
CA TRP A 54 15.34 16.59 9.31
C TRP A 54 14.67 16.16 8.00
N PHE A 55 13.75 16.97 7.45
CA PHE A 55 12.98 16.68 6.25
C PHE A 55 12.95 17.91 5.34
N ASP A 56 12.87 17.72 4.02
CA ASP A 56 12.79 18.84 3.08
C ASP A 56 11.40 19.49 3.11
N SER A 57 10.37 18.72 3.41
CA SER A 57 8.99 19.18 3.48
C SER A 57 8.17 18.36 4.47
N LYS A 58 6.94 18.81 4.75
CA LYS A 58 5.95 18.01 5.49
C LYS A 58 5.55 16.75 4.72
N ASP A 59 5.62 16.81 3.39
CA ASP A 59 5.29 15.71 2.51
C ASP A 59 6.33 14.58 2.66
N ASP A 60 7.62 14.94 2.77
CA ASP A 60 8.68 13.96 3.04
C ASP A 60 8.54 13.30 4.41
N LEU A 61 8.15 14.06 5.43
CA LEU A 61 7.84 13.49 6.74
C LEU A 61 6.65 12.52 6.63
N TYR A 62 5.57 12.90 5.94
CA TYR A 62 4.40 12.05 5.76
C TYR A 62 4.76 10.73 5.04
N ILE A 63 5.50 10.83 3.95
CA ILE A 63 5.96 9.68 3.16
C ILE A 63 6.87 8.77 3.99
N TYR A 64 7.79 9.36 4.74
CA TYR A 64 8.68 8.61 5.64
C TYR A 64 7.88 7.84 6.70
N LEU A 65 6.90 8.49 7.35
CA LEU A 65 6.05 7.84 8.36
C LEU A 65 5.24 6.70 7.76
N MET A 66 4.66 6.90 6.57
CA MET A 66 3.91 5.88 5.86
C MET A 66 4.80 4.66 5.56
N LYS A 67 5.98 4.91 4.99
CA LYS A 67 6.95 3.85 4.71
C LYS A 67 7.36 3.10 5.97
N THR A 68 7.71 3.82 7.04
CA THR A 68 8.14 3.22 8.32
C THR A 68 7.08 2.31 8.93
N LEU A 69 5.80 2.66 8.79
CA LEU A 69 4.70 1.81 9.25
C LEU A 69 4.51 0.59 8.35
N LEU A 70 4.49 0.78 7.03
CA LEU A 70 4.33 -0.30 6.07
C LEU A 70 5.49 -1.30 6.11
N ASP A 71 6.72 -0.83 6.33
CA ASP A 71 7.90 -1.70 6.49
C ASP A 71 7.83 -2.59 7.76
N ARG A 72 6.91 -2.32 8.70
CA ARG A 72 6.63 -3.22 9.84
C ARG A 72 5.79 -4.43 9.44
N GLU A 73 5.10 -4.36 8.31
CA GLU A 73 4.38 -5.51 7.75
C GLU A 73 5.41 -6.50 7.22
N THR A 74 5.94 -7.33 8.10
CA THR A 74 6.74 -8.49 7.67
C THR A 74 5.79 -9.55 7.13
N PHE A 75 5.60 -9.57 5.82
CA PHE A 75 5.04 -10.76 5.20
C PHE A 75 6.06 -11.89 5.36
N PRO A 76 5.68 -13.04 5.94
CA PRO A 76 6.55 -14.19 5.93
C PRO A 76 6.97 -14.46 4.48
N GLU A 77 8.29 -14.61 4.23
CA GLU A 77 8.81 -14.91 2.89
C GLU A 77 8.16 -16.18 2.27
N ASN A 78 7.55 -17.03 3.12
CA ASN A 78 6.90 -18.27 2.75
C ASN A 78 5.38 -18.19 2.69
N LEU A 79 4.78 -16.98 2.71
CA LEU A 79 3.35 -16.86 2.63
C LEU A 79 2.89 -17.27 1.23
N VAL A 80 2.40 -18.49 1.15
CA VAL A 80 1.79 -19.05 -0.06
C VAL A 80 0.38 -18.50 -0.14
N TRP A 81 0.15 -17.60 -1.08
CA TRP A 81 -1.18 -17.12 -1.40
C TRP A 81 -1.78 -18.02 -2.47
N ASP A 82 -3.01 -18.46 -2.30
CA ASP A 82 -3.80 -18.78 -3.46
C ASP A 82 -4.40 -17.49 -4.04
N MET A 83 -4.98 -17.57 -5.22
CA MET A 83 -5.58 -16.38 -5.85
C MET A 83 -6.75 -15.80 -5.04
N ASP A 84 -7.36 -16.60 -4.17
CA ASP A 84 -8.50 -16.21 -3.35
C ASP A 84 -8.03 -15.53 -2.05
N ASP A 85 -6.87 -15.95 -1.51
CA ASP A 85 -6.25 -15.37 -0.31
C ASP A 85 -5.61 -13.99 -0.56
N PHE A 86 -5.25 -13.68 -1.80
CA PHE A 86 -4.55 -12.44 -2.16
C PHE A 86 -5.28 -11.17 -1.72
N ILE A 87 -6.62 -11.19 -1.72
CA ILE A 87 -7.45 -10.06 -1.29
C ILE A 87 -7.66 -10.07 0.23
N VAL A 88 -7.81 -11.25 0.83
CA VAL A 88 -8.14 -11.41 2.25
C VAL A 88 -6.98 -11.05 3.17
N GLN A 89 -5.75 -11.28 2.74
CA GLN A 89 -4.58 -11.04 3.61
C GLN A 89 -4.26 -9.57 3.82
N LYS A 90 -4.56 -8.69 2.87
CA LYS A 90 -4.41 -7.24 3.07
C LYS A 90 -5.28 -6.71 4.23
N ILE A 91 -6.29 -7.47 4.64
CA ILE A 91 -7.20 -7.12 5.74
C ILE A 91 -6.67 -7.61 7.10
N ARG A 92 -5.85 -8.68 7.15
CA ARG A 92 -5.35 -9.29 8.39
C ARG A 92 -4.15 -8.60 9.03
N THR A 93 -3.43 -7.77 8.29
CA THR A 93 -2.24 -7.07 8.78
C THR A 93 -2.54 -5.92 9.76
N GLY A 94 -3.81 -5.58 9.97
CA GLY A 94 -4.23 -4.51 10.88
C GLY A 94 -4.00 -4.77 12.38
N GLU A 95 -3.64 -5.98 12.80
CA GLU A 95 -3.52 -6.33 14.22
C GLU A 95 -2.26 -5.77 14.90
N CYS A 96 -1.21 -5.45 14.12
CA CYS A 96 0.05 -4.90 14.65
C CYS A 96 0.05 -3.37 14.85
N TYR A 97 -1.04 -2.68 14.48
CA TYR A 97 -1.11 -1.23 14.50
C TYR A 97 -2.02 -0.70 15.61
N THR A 98 -1.61 0.41 16.20
CA THR A 98 -2.47 1.21 17.09
C THR A 98 -3.60 1.88 16.30
N ASP A 99 -4.63 2.40 17.00
CA ASP A 99 -5.75 3.09 16.37
C ASP A 99 -5.33 4.32 15.56
N ASN A 100 -4.34 5.08 16.04
CA ASN A 100 -3.80 6.22 15.31
C ASN A 100 -3.04 5.77 14.06
N GLU A 101 -2.25 4.70 14.15
CA GLU A 101 -1.53 4.15 13.00
C GLU A 101 -2.49 3.64 11.93
N ARG A 102 -3.56 2.91 12.30
CA ARG A 102 -4.60 2.48 11.36
C ARG A 102 -5.27 3.67 10.64
N LYS A 103 -5.66 4.71 11.39
CA LYS A 103 -6.25 5.92 10.81
C LYS A 103 -5.27 6.65 9.90
N PHE A 104 -4.01 6.72 10.29
CA PHE A 104 -2.97 7.32 9.46
C PHE A 104 -2.74 6.51 8.19
N LEU A 105 -2.64 5.17 8.28
CA LEU A 105 -2.41 4.29 7.14
C LEU A 105 -3.49 4.42 6.06
N VAL A 106 -4.75 4.64 6.41
CA VAL A 106 -5.82 4.85 5.41
C VAL A 106 -5.90 6.30 4.90
N SER A 107 -5.21 7.24 5.53
CA SER A 107 -5.27 8.67 5.17
C SER A 107 -4.68 8.98 3.78
N TRP A 108 -3.87 8.09 3.20
CA TRP A 108 -3.32 8.25 1.84
C TRP A 108 -4.42 8.38 0.77
N GLN A 109 -5.62 7.91 1.04
CA GLN A 109 -6.76 8.01 0.14
C GLN A 109 -7.19 9.48 -0.09
N HIS A 110 -6.84 10.38 0.82
CA HIS A 110 -7.29 11.78 0.83
C HIS A 110 -6.14 12.81 0.75
N ILE A 111 -4.93 12.38 0.38
CA ILE A 111 -3.79 13.28 0.21
C ILE A 111 -3.79 13.91 -1.20
N PRO A 112 -3.09 15.05 -1.40
CA PRO A 112 -2.91 15.66 -2.71
C PRO A 112 -2.26 14.71 -3.71
N GLU A 113 -2.68 14.82 -4.98
CA GLU A 113 -2.23 13.93 -6.05
C GLU A 113 -0.71 13.93 -6.25
N ASN A 114 -0.06 15.09 -6.11
CA ASN A 114 1.40 15.19 -6.20
C ASN A 114 2.14 14.43 -5.10
N VAL A 115 1.60 14.40 -3.87
CA VAL A 115 2.16 13.63 -2.75
C VAL A 115 1.98 12.14 -2.98
N LEU A 116 0.80 11.78 -3.44
CA LEU A 116 0.45 10.40 -3.76
C LEU A 116 1.31 9.86 -4.91
N ALA A 117 1.47 10.64 -5.99
CA ALA A 117 2.35 10.27 -7.10
C ALA A 117 3.80 10.06 -6.63
N LYS A 118 4.27 10.90 -5.69
CA LYS A 118 5.59 10.73 -5.10
C LYS A 118 5.71 9.44 -4.29
N MET A 119 4.69 9.09 -3.49
CA MET A 119 4.66 7.82 -2.73
C MET A 119 4.70 6.60 -3.65
N VAL A 120 3.95 6.63 -4.75
CA VAL A 120 3.95 5.55 -5.75
C VAL A 120 5.32 5.44 -6.41
N PHE A 121 5.89 6.57 -6.84
CA PHE A 121 7.22 6.61 -7.48
C PHE A 121 8.33 6.11 -6.56
N GLU A 122 8.22 6.35 -5.26
CA GLU A 122 9.18 5.89 -4.25
C GLU A 122 8.89 4.45 -3.75
N GLY A 123 7.89 3.77 -4.30
CA GLY A 123 7.53 2.39 -3.95
C GLY A 123 6.98 2.24 -2.52
N VAL A 124 6.44 3.30 -1.93
CA VAL A 124 5.99 3.29 -0.53
C VAL A 124 4.65 2.57 -0.36
N LEU A 125 3.74 2.67 -1.33
CA LEU A 125 2.39 2.11 -1.20
C LEU A 125 2.27 0.67 -1.68
N PHE A 126 3.23 0.18 -2.45
CA PHE A 126 3.18 -1.13 -3.05
C PHE A 126 4.54 -1.81 -2.89
N ASP A 127 4.61 -2.77 -1.98
CA ASP A 127 5.70 -3.73 -1.97
C ASP A 127 5.40 -4.79 -3.04
N ASP A 128 6.11 -4.73 -4.15
CA ASP A 128 5.94 -5.63 -5.28
C ASP A 128 6.53 -7.02 -5.02
N ALA A 129 7.39 -7.18 -4.01
CA ALA A 129 8.11 -8.42 -3.77
C ALA A 129 7.21 -9.62 -3.46
N PRO A 130 6.19 -9.51 -2.57
CA PRO A 130 5.29 -10.62 -2.29
C PRO A 130 4.44 -11.01 -3.51
N ILE A 131 3.97 -10.02 -4.28
CA ILE A 131 3.18 -10.26 -5.49
C ILE A 131 4.02 -11.00 -6.53
N ARG A 132 5.22 -10.51 -6.77
CA ARG A 132 6.20 -11.10 -7.70
C ARG A 132 6.51 -12.54 -7.33
N TYR A 133 6.82 -12.79 -6.07
CA TYR A 133 7.12 -14.13 -5.58
C TYR A 133 5.98 -15.11 -5.84
N ASN A 134 4.74 -14.73 -5.49
CA ASN A 134 3.58 -15.59 -5.67
C ASN A 134 3.27 -15.84 -7.15
N LEU A 135 3.31 -14.81 -8.00
CA LEU A 135 3.11 -14.98 -9.43
C LEU A 135 4.14 -15.91 -10.08
N LEU A 136 5.42 -15.79 -9.69
CA LEU A 136 6.47 -16.69 -10.16
C LEU A 136 6.23 -18.13 -9.72
N ARG A 137 5.86 -18.36 -8.47
CA ARG A 137 5.52 -19.68 -7.93
C ARG A 137 4.33 -20.29 -8.68
N MET A 138 3.27 -19.54 -8.87
CA MET A 138 2.07 -19.97 -9.58
C MET A 138 2.35 -20.25 -11.06
N GLN A 139 3.22 -19.49 -11.71
CA GLN A 139 3.67 -19.76 -13.08
C GLN A 139 4.47 -21.05 -13.16
N GLN A 140 5.34 -21.32 -12.19
CA GLN A 140 6.09 -22.59 -12.10
C GLN A 140 5.16 -23.79 -11.83
N ALA A 141 4.08 -23.59 -11.07
CA ALA A 141 3.07 -24.61 -10.80
C ALA A 141 2.07 -24.82 -11.98
N GLY A 142 2.12 -23.98 -13.02
CA GLY A 142 1.19 -24.05 -14.15
C GLY A 142 -0.20 -23.44 -13.87
N GLU A 143 -0.38 -22.83 -12.70
CA GLU A 143 -1.63 -22.14 -12.31
C GLU A 143 -1.83 -20.83 -13.07
N VAL A 144 -0.71 -20.23 -13.49
CA VAL A 144 -0.64 -19.00 -14.28
C VAL A 144 0.03 -19.31 -15.61
N ARG A 145 -0.45 -18.67 -16.68
CA ARG A 145 0.07 -18.87 -18.05
C ARG A 145 1.59 -18.63 -18.12
N SER A 146 2.29 -19.51 -18.82
CA SER A 146 3.77 -19.49 -18.89
C SER A 146 4.36 -18.32 -19.67
N ASP A 147 3.58 -17.69 -20.55
CA ASP A 147 3.97 -16.53 -21.34
C ASP A 147 3.72 -15.20 -20.65
N LEU A 148 3.23 -15.22 -19.40
CA LEU A 148 2.97 -14.01 -18.64
C LEU A 148 4.28 -13.30 -18.29
N ASN A 149 4.38 -12.04 -18.65
CA ASN A 149 5.48 -11.17 -18.20
C ASN A 149 5.17 -10.75 -16.74
N ILE A 150 5.87 -11.35 -15.79
CA ILE A 150 5.64 -11.14 -14.36
C ILE A 150 5.86 -9.68 -13.96
N ASP A 151 6.95 -9.04 -14.46
CA ASP A 151 7.26 -7.65 -14.13
C ASP A 151 6.17 -6.69 -14.61
N LEU A 152 5.69 -6.87 -15.84
CA LEU A 152 4.60 -6.10 -16.38
C LEU A 152 3.29 -6.35 -15.62
N THR A 153 3.02 -7.60 -15.22
CA THR A 153 1.82 -7.96 -14.47
C THR A 153 1.81 -7.33 -13.09
N VAL A 154 2.93 -7.38 -12.37
CA VAL A 154 3.11 -6.71 -11.08
C VAL A 154 2.89 -5.20 -11.23
N TYR A 155 3.49 -4.58 -12.24
CA TYR A 155 3.31 -3.15 -12.52
C TYR A 155 1.84 -2.78 -12.81
N ILE A 156 1.17 -3.57 -13.65
CA ILE A 156 -0.27 -3.35 -13.95
C ILE A 156 -1.10 -3.50 -12.69
N TYR A 157 -0.86 -4.54 -11.89
CA TYR A 157 -1.58 -4.80 -10.65
C TYR A 157 -1.43 -3.63 -9.66
N SER A 158 -0.21 -3.18 -9.40
CA SER A 158 0.06 -2.06 -8.50
C SER A 158 -0.61 -0.76 -9.00
N THR A 159 -0.54 -0.51 -10.31
CA THR A 159 -1.16 0.66 -10.94
C THR A 159 -2.69 0.62 -10.85
N LEU A 160 -3.30 -0.55 -11.07
CA LEU A 160 -4.76 -0.72 -10.96
C LEU A 160 -5.23 -0.54 -9.53
N SER A 161 -4.55 -1.15 -8.55
CA SER A 161 -4.88 -1.02 -7.12
C SER A 161 -4.94 0.44 -6.68
N TYR A 162 -3.96 1.23 -7.14
CA TYR A 162 -3.92 2.65 -6.91
C TYR A 162 -5.09 3.40 -7.56
N ASN A 163 -5.33 3.15 -8.86
CA ASN A 163 -6.34 3.88 -9.63
C ASN A 163 -7.76 3.52 -9.21
N ILE A 164 -8.02 2.28 -8.77
CA ILE A 164 -9.33 1.88 -8.25
C ILE A 164 -9.69 2.68 -7.01
N GLN A 165 -8.79 2.76 -6.05
CA GLN A 165 -9.06 3.53 -4.83
C GLN A 165 -9.29 5.01 -5.14
N ARG A 166 -8.51 5.56 -6.08
CA ARG A 166 -8.70 6.93 -6.56
C ARG A 166 -10.05 7.13 -7.24
N PHE A 167 -10.50 6.16 -8.05
CA PHE A 167 -11.82 6.16 -8.68
C PHE A 167 -12.92 6.15 -7.62
N ILE A 168 -12.89 5.22 -6.66
CA ILE A 168 -13.85 5.11 -5.55
C ILE A 168 -13.98 6.45 -4.82
N ASN A 169 -12.84 7.05 -4.43
CA ASN A 169 -12.83 8.33 -3.73
C ASN A 169 -13.38 9.48 -4.58
N LYS A 170 -13.03 9.53 -5.87
CA LYS A 170 -13.51 10.58 -6.80
C LYS A 170 -15.02 10.50 -7.06
N GLN A 171 -15.57 9.29 -7.05
CA GLN A 171 -17.01 9.07 -7.20
C GLN A 171 -17.78 9.28 -5.88
N GLY A 172 -17.09 9.42 -4.76
CA GLY A 172 -17.71 9.54 -3.45
C GLY A 172 -18.41 8.25 -3.00
N ILE A 173 -17.90 7.09 -3.42
CA ILE A 173 -18.45 5.79 -3.06
C ILE A 173 -18.01 5.46 -1.64
N GLU A 174 -18.95 5.50 -0.69
CA GLU A 174 -18.70 5.25 0.73
C GLU A 174 -19.32 3.91 1.21
N ASP A 175 -20.23 3.33 0.44
CA ASP A 175 -20.84 2.04 0.77
C ASP A 175 -19.81 0.91 0.69
N PRO A 176 -19.52 0.19 1.82
CA PRO A 176 -18.54 -0.89 1.85
C PRO A 176 -18.83 -2.04 0.88
N GLU A 177 -20.11 -2.36 0.64
CA GLU A 177 -20.49 -3.43 -0.30
C GLU A 177 -20.26 -3.00 -1.75
N GLU A 178 -20.52 -1.74 -2.10
CA GLU A 178 -20.22 -1.20 -3.43
C GLU A 178 -18.69 -1.15 -3.67
N VAL A 179 -17.92 -0.72 -2.70
CA VAL A 179 -16.44 -0.74 -2.73
C VAL A 179 -15.93 -2.16 -2.99
N LYS A 180 -16.45 -3.14 -2.23
CA LYS A 180 -16.09 -4.55 -2.36
C LYS A 180 -16.44 -5.11 -3.75
N ASN A 181 -17.60 -4.77 -4.29
CA ASN A 181 -18.03 -5.21 -5.62
C ASN A 181 -17.12 -4.65 -6.72
N ILE A 182 -16.71 -3.38 -6.64
CA ILE A 182 -15.77 -2.77 -7.58
C ILE A 182 -14.41 -3.46 -7.48
N GLN A 183 -13.90 -3.69 -6.28
CA GLN A 183 -12.64 -4.39 -6.07
C GLN A 183 -12.69 -5.82 -6.60
N HIS A 184 -13.79 -6.55 -6.30
CA HIS A 184 -14.02 -7.90 -6.81
C HIS A 184 -14.01 -7.92 -8.35
N PHE A 185 -14.78 -7.05 -8.99
CA PHE A 185 -14.81 -6.96 -10.46
C PHE A 185 -13.42 -6.78 -11.07
N VAL A 186 -12.62 -5.87 -10.51
CA VAL A 186 -11.29 -5.57 -11.08
C VAL A 186 -10.29 -6.69 -10.81
N TYR A 187 -10.24 -7.21 -9.59
CA TYR A 187 -9.22 -8.19 -9.23
C TYR A 187 -9.60 -9.61 -9.66
N TYR A 188 -10.87 -9.99 -9.60
CA TYR A 188 -11.33 -11.32 -9.97
C TYR A 188 -11.71 -11.39 -11.43
N ASP A 189 -12.61 -10.54 -11.90
CA ASP A 189 -13.17 -10.69 -13.23
C ASP A 189 -12.21 -10.23 -14.32
N LEU A 190 -11.51 -9.10 -14.12
CA LEU A 190 -10.59 -8.59 -15.14
C LEU A 190 -9.18 -9.18 -15.02
N LEU A 191 -8.54 -9.14 -13.85
CA LEU A 191 -7.15 -9.59 -13.71
C LEU A 191 -7.04 -11.11 -13.70
N ARG A 192 -7.87 -11.81 -12.94
CA ARG A 192 -7.82 -13.26 -12.83
C ARG A 192 -8.02 -13.95 -14.18
N LEU A 193 -9.01 -13.52 -14.98
CA LEU A 193 -9.27 -14.09 -16.31
C LEU A 193 -8.10 -13.88 -17.27
N GLY A 194 -7.39 -12.75 -17.17
CA GLY A 194 -6.20 -12.46 -17.99
C GLY A 194 -4.95 -13.24 -17.60
N ILE A 195 -4.89 -13.75 -16.37
CA ILE A 195 -3.69 -14.41 -15.80
C ILE A 195 -3.81 -15.93 -15.80
N LYS A 196 -5.03 -16.50 -15.76
CA LYS A 196 -5.25 -17.95 -15.72
C LYS A 196 -4.55 -18.68 -16.86
N GLY A 197 -3.89 -19.77 -16.53
CA GLY A 197 -3.36 -20.71 -17.50
C GLY A 197 -4.47 -21.45 -18.23
N GLN A 198 -4.22 -21.86 -19.47
CA GLN A 198 -5.19 -22.55 -20.35
C GLN A 198 -5.56 -23.97 -19.87
N TYR A 199 -4.95 -24.47 -18.80
CA TYR A 199 -5.17 -25.85 -18.32
C TYR A 199 -6.52 -26.10 -17.64
N ALA A 200 -7.31 -25.07 -17.31
CA ALA A 200 -8.60 -25.21 -16.64
C ALA A 200 -9.79 -25.52 -17.59
N GLU A 201 -9.61 -25.42 -18.91
CA GLU A 201 -10.70 -25.64 -19.86
C GLU A 201 -10.83 -27.10 -20.35
N ASN A 202 -9.79 -27.94 -20.19
CA ASN A 202 -9.78 -29.28 -20.74
C ASN A 202 -10.42 -30.38 -19.86
N GLU A 203 -10.81 -30.09 -18.61
CA GLU A 203 -11.49 -31.06 -17.75
C GLU A 203 -13.01 -31.13 -17.95
N ASN A 204 -13.63 -30.07 -18.48
CA ASN A 204 -15.08 -30.05 -18.71
C ASN A 204 -15.50 -30.60 -20.07
N GLU A 205 -14.60 -30.76 -21.03
CA GLU A 205 -14.96 -31.35 -22.34
C GLU A 205 -14.85 -32.88 -22.40
N LYS A 206 -14.21 -33.52 -21.40
CA LYS A 206 -14.08 -34.98 -21.36
C LYS A 206 -15.19 -35.71 -20.63
N SER A 207 -16.18 -35.01 -20.07
CA SER A 207 -17.28 -35.64 -19.32
C SER A 207 -18.62 -35.65 -20.08
N VAL A 208 -18.64 -35.32 -21.38
CA VAL A 208 -19.88 -35.33 -22.22
C VAL A 208 -19.68 -36.23 -23.44
N GLY A 209 -19.07 -37.37 -23.29
CA GLY A 209 -18.93 -38.33 -24.37
C GLY A 209 -18.73 -39.75 -23.88
N ASP A 210 -19.78 -40.34 -23.32
CA ASP A 210 -20.09 -41.78 -23.31
C ASP A 210 -21.58 -41.98 -22.98
#